data_ff9ecc52cf3b95f2cfa29a31954a0a12
#
_entry.id   ff9ecc52cf3b95f2cfa29a31954a0a12
#
_cell.length_a   1.000
_cell.length_b   1.000
_cell.length_c   1.000
_cell.angle_alpha   90.00
_cell.angle_beta   90.00
_cell.angle_gamma   90.00
#
_symmetry.space_group_name_H-M   'P 1'
#
loop_
_entity.id
_entity.type
_entity.pdbx_description
1 polymer ?
#
loop_
_entity_poly.entity_id
_entity_poly.type
_entity_poly.pdbx_seq_one_letter_code
_entity_poly.pdbx_strand_id
1 'polypeptide(L)'
;MVEIIAQNYEQYDGFVLLHGTDTMAFTASALSFMLENLDKPVVVTGSQLPIGQLRTDGKENLLTAIEIAAARHADGAPVVPEVCIFFENRLLRGNRTTKINSEGFNAFRSFNYPALAHAGIHIRFEEPYILRRPTAASFRPFYQLDTHVAILTLFPGIREEVVAAVANIPGLRGLVLKTYGAGNAPRKPWLYEQLTALCQRGVVIVNTSQCATGAVDMGRYETSLRLIEAGVLNGRTESKITPPSVRVPVLSKHTVSTRASTSTAGCSCTKILCLRPS
;
A
#
# COMPACT_ATOMS: atom_id res chain seq x y z
N MET A 1 -7.09 -3.28 14.09
CA MET A 1 -5.74 -3.82 13.83
C MET A 1 -4.66 -2.96 14.48
N VAL A 2 -4.51 -1.68 14.09
CA VAL A 2 -3.48 -0.78 14.68
C VAL A 2 -3.55 -0.77 16.20
N GLU A 3 -4.74 -0.61 16.79
CA GLU A 3 -4.95 -0.65 18.23
C GLU A 3 -4.42 -1.93 18.88
N ILE A 4 -4.75 -3.10 18.31
CA ILE A 4 -4.32 -4.39 18.85
C ILE A 4 -2.80 -4.53 18.77
N ILE A 5 -2.19 -4.13 17.65
CA ILE A 5 -0.73 -4.15 17.50
C ILE A 5 -0.10 -3.21 18.53
N ALA A 6 -0.61 -1.97 18.67
CA ALA A 6 -0.06 -0.99 19.58
C ALA A 6 -0.16 -1.42 21.06
N GLN A 7 -1.30 -1.97 21.47
CA GLN A 7 -1.51 -2.47 22.85
C GLN A 7 -0.60 -3.65 23.20
N ASN A 8 -0.18 -4.42 22.21
CA ASN A 8 0.63 -5.61 22.39
C ASN A 8 2.09 -5.44 21.95
N TYR A 9 2.46 -4.22 21.55
CA TYR A 9 3.75 -3.96 20.90
C TYR A 9 4.95 -4.36 21.76
N GLU A 10 4.92 -4.00 23.05
CA GLU A 10 6.02 -4.30 23.98
C GLU A 10 6.05 -5.77 24.44
N GLN A 11 4.93 -6.48 24.29
CA GLN A 11 4.80 -7.85 24.83
C GLN A 11 5.17 -8.94 23.80
N TYR A 12 5.22 -8.59 22.52
CA TYR A 12 5.44 -9.54 21.43
C TYR A 12 6.50 -9.05 20.46
N ASP A 13 7.23 -9.99 19.87
CA ASP A 13 8.33 -9.73 18.96
C ASP A 13 7.91 -9.56 17.50
N GLY A 14 6.68 -9.92 17.16
CA GLY A 14 6.15 -9.82 15.81
C GLY A 14 4.67 -10.18 15.74
N PHE A 15 4.07 -9.88 14.62
CA PHE A 15 2.63 -10.01 14.40
C PHE A 15 2.35 -10.70 13.07
N VAL A 16 1.46 -11.68 13.08
CA VAL A 16 0.92 -12.29 11.86
C VAL A 16 -0.58 -12.02 11.79
N LEU A 17 -1.02 -11.42 10.68
CA LEU A 17 -2.40 -11.06 10.44
C LEU A 17 -3.00 -11.97 9.37
N LEU A 18 -4.01 -12.77 9.76
CA LEU A 18 -4.81 -13.52 8.81
C LEU A 18 -5.90 -12.63 8.22
N HIS A 19 -5.92 -12.52 6.91
CA HIS A 19 -6.75 -11.57 6.20
C HIS A 19 -7.34 -12.16 4.91
N GLY A 20 -8.55 -11.75 4.55
CA GLY A 20 -9.11 -12.07 3.24
C GLY A 20 -8.30 -11.43 2.10
N THR A 21 -8.15 -12.13 0.96
CA THR A 21 -7.22 -11.73 -0.10
C THR A 21 -7.64 -10.47 -0.85
N ASP A 22 -8.94 -10.15 -0.95
CA ASP A 22 -9.44 -9.07 -1.81
C ASP A 22 -8.95 -7.67 -1.38
N THR A 23 -8.90 -7.41 -0.09
CA THR A 23 -8.47 -6.11 0.46
C THR A 23 -7.15 -6.18 1.22
N MET A 24 -6.44 -7.31 1.18
CA MET A 24 -5.18 -7.53 1.89
C MET A 24 -4.13 -6.48 1.52
N ALA A 25 -3.95 -6.18 0.24
CA ALA A 25 -2.99 -5.19 -0.23
C ALA A 25 -3.32 -3.76 0.26
N PHE A 26 -4.61 -3.42 0.35
CA PHE A 26 -5.06 -2.14 0.91
C PHE A 26 -4.75 -2.06 2.41
N THR A 27 -5.08 -3.11 3.15
CA THR A 27 -4.81 -3.19 4.59
C THR A 27 -3.31 -3.12 4.89
N ALA A 28 -2.48 -3.89 4.19
CA ALA A 28 -1.02 -3.88 4.36
C ALA A 28 -0.42 -2.51 4.00
N SER A 29 -0.93 -1.87 2.95
CA SER A 29 -0.52 -0.53 2.58
C SER A 29 -0.88 0.49 3.66
N ALA A 30 -2.12 0.47 4.16
CA ALA A 30 -2.57 1.36 5.24
C ALA A 30 -1.74 1.19 6.50
N LEU A 31 -1.53 -0.07 6.95
CA LEU A 31 -0.71 -0.38 8.12
C LEU A 31 0.73 0.11 7.97
N SER A 32 1.31 0.05 6.75
CA SER A 32 2.67 0.56 6.48
C SER A 32 2.82 2.06 6.77
N PHE A 33 1.74 2.84 6.69
CA PHE A 33 1.73 4.27 7.02
C PHE A 33 1.22 4.57 8.43
N MET A 34 0.36 3.71 8.98
CA MET A 34 -0.22 3.90 10.31
C MET A 34 0.70 3.45 11.44
N LEU A 35 1.66 2.55 11.16
CA LEU A 35 2.65 2.04 12.12
C LEU A 35 3.99 2.74 11.87
N GLU A 36 4.11 4.02 12.28
CA GLU A 36 5.34 4.80 12.10
C GLU A 36 6.44 4.29 13.03
N ASN A 37 7.66 4.21 12.50
CA ASN A 37 8.85 3.71 13.22
C ASN A 37 8.68 2.26 13.70
N LEU A 38 7.95 1.45 12.94
CA LEU A 38 7.82 0.02 13.20
C LEU A 38 9.20 -0.64 13.15
N ASP A 39 9.59 -1.32 14.22
CA ASP A 39 10.85 -2.07 14.35
C ASP A 39 10.61 -3.58 14.53
N LYS A 40 9.36 -4.02 14.44
CA LYS A 40 8.94 -5.42 14.52
C LYS A 40 8.24 -5.87 13.24
N PRO A 41 8.31 -7.15 12.87
CA PRO A 41 7.62 -7.67 11.69
C PRO A 41 6.10 -7.66 11.89
N VAL A 42 5.38 -7.19 10.86
CA VAL A 42 3.93 -7.35 10.73
C VAL A 42 3.67 -8.04 9.41
N VAL A 43 3.44 -9.34 9.45
CA VAL A 43 3.26 -10.16 8.25
C VAL A 43 1.77 -10.43 8.03
N VAL A 44 1.24 -9.90 6.94
CA VAL A 44 -0.15 -10.14 6.53
C VAL A 44 -0.17 -11.33 5.58
N THR A 45 -1.07 -12.27 5.82
CA THR A 45 -1.22 -13.46 4.98
C THR A 45 -2.68 -13.93 4.96
N GLY A 46 -2.95 -14.95 4.17
CA GLY A 46 -4.28 -15.53 4.01
C GLY A 46 -4.25 -16.69 3.03
N SER A 47 -5.38 -16.99 2.43
CA SER A 47 -5.49 -18.05 1.45
C SER A 47 -6.49 -17.74 0.35
N GLN A 48 -6.26 -18.30 -0.83
CA GLN A 48 -7.24 -18.30 -1.92
C GLN A 48 -8.30 -19.39 -1.72
N LEU A 49 -7.91 -20.52 -1.14
CA LEU A 49 -8.84 -21.58 -0.77
C LEU A 49 -9.01 -21.66 0.76
N PRO A 50 -10.24 -21.81 1.27
CA PRO A 50 -10.49 -22.03 2.69
C PRO A 50 -9.61 -23.14 3.27
N ILE A 51 -9.13 -22.97 4.49
CA ILE A 51 -8.16 -23.89 5.13
C ILE A 51 -8.65 -25.33 5.26
N GLY A 52 -9.96 -25.56 5.25
CA GLY A 52 -10.56 -26.90 5.27
C GLY A 52 -10.69 -27.58 3.91
N GLN A 53 -10.30 -26.92 2.81
CA GLN A 53 -10.37 -27.51 1.47
C GLN A 53 -9.08 -28.26 1.11
N LEU A 54 -9.24 -29.28 0.25
CA LEU A 54 -8.09 -29.97 -0.33
C LEU A 54 -7.23 -28.98 -1.15
N ARG A 55 -5.91 -29.10 -1.03
CA ARG A 55 -4.92 -28.24 -1.70
C ARG A 55 -5.00 -26.78 -1.28
N THR A 56 -5.53 -26.46 -0.11
CA THR A 56 -5.49 -25.10 0.41
C THR A 56 -4.06 -24.59 0.52
N ASP A 57 -3.82 -23.36 0.11
CA ASP A 57 -2.59 -22.63 0.32
C ASP A 57 -2.47 -22.02 1.73
N GLY A 58 -3.57 -22.06 2.50
CA GLY A 58 -3.66 -21.36 3.80
C GLY A 58 -2.72 -21.87 4.86
N LYS A 59 -2.49 -23.18 4.92
CA LYS A 59 -1.60 -23.79 5.92
C LYS A 59 -0.14 -23.36 5.71
N GLU A 60 0.35 -23.51 4.49
CA GLU A 60 1.73 -23.17 4.16
C GLU A 60 1.97 -21.66 4.28
N ASN A 61 1.01 -20.84 3.81
CA ASN A 61 1.09 -19.40 3.96
C ASN A 61 1.15 -18.96 5.42
N LEU A 62 0.34 -19.57 6.29
CA LEU A 62 0.33 -19.25 7.73
C LEU A 62 1.63 -19.67 8.42
N LEU A 63 2.06 -20.91 8.25
CA LEU A 63 3.27 -21.41 8.91
C LEU A 63 4.51 -20.63 8.50
N THR A 64 4.67 -20.38 7.21
CA THR A 64 5.79 -19.59 6.70
C THR A 64 5.73 -18.12 7.15
N ALA A 65 4.54 -17.53 7.24
CA ALA A 65 4.39 -16.18 7.78
C ALA A 65 4.81 -16.08 9.25
N ILE A 66 4.53 -17.12 10.06
CA ILE A 66 4.98 -17.21 11.46
C ILE A 66 6.51 -17.34 11.51
N GLU A 67 7.10 -18.21 10.70
CA GLU A 67 8.55 -18.40 10.63
C GLU A 67 9.27 -17.08 10.23
N ILE A 68 8.75 -16.37 9.23
CA ILE A 68 9.27 -15.06 8.82
C ILE A 68 9.17 -14.04 9.96
N ALA A 69 8.03 -13.97 10.65
CA ALA A 69 7.84 -13.04 11.75
C ALA A 69 8.70 -13.37 12.98
N ALA A 70 9.09 -14.65 13.13
CA ALA A 70 10.00 -15.10 14.18
C ALA A 70 11.49 -14.96 13.82
N ALA A 71 11.83 -14.73 12.55
CA ALA A 71 13.21 -14.68 12.08
C ALA A 71 14.01 -13.53 12.72
N ARG A 72 15.21 -13.86 13.22
CA ARG A 72 16.13 -12.92 13.90
C ARG A 72 17.52 -13.01 13.31
N HIS A 73 18.22 -11.89 13.34
CA HIS A 73 19.67 -11.84 13.15
C HIS A 73 20.42 -12.40 14.38
N ALA A 74 21.70 -12.62 14.26
CA ALA A 74 22.54 -13.11 15.36
C ALA A 74 22.56 -12.19 16.59
N ASP A 75 22.29 -10.89 16.39
CA ASP A 75 22.18 -9.88 17.45
C ASP A 75 20.78 -9.81 18.10
N GLY A 76 19.85 -10.69 17.69
CA GLY A 76 18.47 -10.72 18.17
C GLY A 76 17.52 -9.74 17.47
N ALA A 77 18.01 -8.87 16.59
CA ALA A 77 17.16 -7.94 15.83
C ALA A 77 16.26 -8.69 14.82
N PRO A 78 15.02 -8.25 14.60
CA PRO A 78 14.16 -8.86 13.59
C PRO A 78 14.74 -8.68 12.19
N VAL A 79 14.66 -9.74 11.38
CA VAL A 79 15.15 -9.69 9.99
C VAL A 79 14.33 -8.73 9.14
N VAL A 80 13.00 -8.68 9.33
CA VAL A 80 12.09 -7.87 8.51
C VAL A 80 11.25 -6.95 9.39
N PRO A 81 11.76 -5.78 9.83
CA PRO A 81 11.04 -4.85 10.70
C PRO A 81 10.10 -3.93 9.90
N GLU A 82 9.20 -4.51 9.13
CA GLU A 82 8.24 -3.76 8.30
C GLU A 82 6.92 -4.51 8.09
N VAL A 83 5.92 -3.81 7.58
CA VAL A 83 4.65 -4.43 7.18
C VAL A 83 4.85 -5.12 5.83
N CYS A 84 4.57 -6.43 5.79
CA CYS A 84 4.75 -7.27 4.61
C CYS A 84 3.50 -8.09 4.30
N ILE A 85 3.40 -8.54 3.07
CA ILE A 85 2.48 -9.61 2.66
C ILE A 85 3.32 -10.82 2.33
N PHE A 86 3.02 -11.96 2.97
CA PHE A 86 3.54 -13.25 2.56
C PHE A 86 2.46 -14.03 1.81
N PHE A 87 2.75 -14.41 0.60
CA PHE A 87 1.84 -15.20 -0.24
C PHE A 87 2.61 -15.95 -1.33
N GLU A 88 2.23 -17.19 -1.61
CA GLU A 88 2.85 -18.00 -2.68
C GLU A 88 4.40 -17.91 -2.68
N ASN A 89 5.02 -18.34 -1.60
CA ASN A 89 6.48 -18.41 -1.45
C ASN A 89 7.24 -17.07 -1.59
N ARG A 90 6.55 -15.92 -1.52
CA ARG A 90 7.16 -14.59 -1.62
C ARG A 90 6.75 -13.69 -0.48
N LEU A 91 7.73 -13.02 0.09
CA LEU A 91 7.50 -11.91 1.02
C LEU A 91 7.58 -10.60 0.25
N LEU A 92 6.51 -9.86 0.24
CA LEU A 92 6.38 -8.61 -0.51
C LEU A 92 6.17 -7.44 0.47
N ARG A 93 6.77 -6.28 0.17
CA ARG A 93 6.53 -5.07 0.98
C ARG A 93 5.06 -4.65 0.91
N GLY A 94 4.42 -4.41 2.06
CA GLY A 94 2.99 -4.18 2.16
C GLY A 94 2.46 -3.03 1.30
N ASN A 95 3.15 -1.89 1.30
CA ASN A 95 2.75 -0.73 0.50
C ASN A 95 3.25 -0.74 -0.96
N ARG A 96 3.82 -1.86 -1.42
CA ARG A 96 4.29 -2.06 -2.80
C ARG A 96 3.58 -3.22 -3.50
N THR A 97 2.63 -3.84 -2.82
CA THR A 97 1.96 -5.06 -3.27
C THR A 97 0.56 -4.74 -3.78
N THR A 98 0.14 -5.47 -4.80
CA THR A 98 -1.23 -5.43 -5.32
C THR A 98 -1.72 -6.84 -5.62
N LYS A 99 -3.04 -7.07 -5.47
CA LYS A 99 -3.69 -8.29 -5.93
C LYS A 99 -3.84 -8.23 -7.45
N ILE A 100 -3.35 -9.25 -8.13
CA ILE A 100 -3.33 -9.34 -9.60
C ILE A 100 -4.18 -10.47 -10.16
N ASN A 101 -4.57 -11.41 -9.31
CA ASN A 101 -5.32 -12.58 -9.72
C ASN A 101 -6.39 -12.91 -8.68
N SER A 102 -7.61 -13.20 -9.15
CA SER A 102 -8.75 -13.56 -8.31
C SER A 102 -8.89 -15.08 -8.10
N GLU A 103 -8.30 -15.89 -8.94
CA GLU A 103 -8.49 -17.36 -8.96
C GLU A 103 -7.22 -18.15 -8.65
N GLY A 104 -6.07 -17.70 -9.14
CA GLY A 104 -4.80 -18.43 -8.95
C GLY A 104 -4.15 -18.17 -7.60
N PHE A 105 -3.30 -19.10 -7.16
CA PHE A 105 -2.50 -18.93 -5.93
C PHE A 105 -1.48 -17.80 -6.05
N ASN A 106 -1.01 -17.47 -7.27
CA ASN A 106 -0.15 -16.32 -7.55
C ASN A 106 -0.96 -15.00 -7.49
N ALA A 107 -1.64 -14.78 -6.38
CA ALA A 107 -2.62 -13.71 -6.25
C ALA A 107 -2.01 -12.31 -6.10
N PHE A 108 -0.77 -12.19 -5.60
CA PHE A 108 -0.14 -10.92 -5.28
C PHE A 108 1.17 -10.69 -6.03
N ARG A 109 1.45 -9.43 -6.35
CA ARG A 109 2.69 -9.02 -6.99
C ARG A 109 3.10 -7.61 -6.57
N SER A 110 4.41 -7.41 -6.48
CA SER A 110 5.06 -6.10 -6.40
C SER A 110 5.74 -5.82 -7.75
N PHE A 111 5.24 -4.82 -8.48
CA PHE A 111 5.73 -4.55 -9.84
C PHE A 111 6.99 -3.69 -9.88
N ASN A 112 7.13 -2.79 -8.92
CA ASN A 112 8.19 -1.78 -8.90
C ASN A 112 9.11 -1.93 -7.67
N TYR A 113 9.05 -3.06 -6.98
CA TYR A 113 9.93 -3.35 -5.87
C TYR A 113 10.21 -4.85 -5.80
N PRO A 114 11.44 -5.28 -5.55
CA PRO A 114 11.76 -6.70 -5.40
C PRO A 114 11.04 -7.35 -4.23
N ALA A 115 10.94 -8.68 -4.25
CA ALA A 115 10.53 -9.44 -3.08
C ALA A 115 11.57 -9.27 -1.96
N LEU A 116 11.10 -9.27 -0.71
CA LEU A 116 11.96 -9.15 0.48
C LEU A 116 12.49 -10.50 0.92
N ALA A 117 11.78 -11.59 0.58
CA ALA A 117 12.23 -12.95 0.77
C ALA A 117 11.57 -13.92 -0.21
N HIS A 118 12.20 -15.05 -0.39
CA HIS A 118 11.70 -16.20 -1.13
C HIS A 118 11.73 -17.43 -0.24
N ALA A 119 10.57 -18.08 -0.04
CA ALA A 119 10.45 -19.33 0.67
C ALA A 119 10.62 -20.51 -0.29
N GLY A 120 11.58 -21.36 -0.01
CA GLY A 120 11.83 -22.64 -0.65
C GLY A 120 12.05 -23.70 0.43
N ILE A 121 13.05 -24.54 0.30
CA ILE A 121 13.50 -25.44 1.40
C ILE A 121 13.97 -24.58 2.59
N HIS A 122 14.59 -23.45 2.30
CA HIS A 122 14.97 -22.42 3.27
C HIS A 122 14.39 -21.08 2.84
N ILE A 123 14.10 -20.22 3.81
CA ILE A 123 13.70 -18.84 3.53
C ILE A 123 14.96 -18.01 3.27
N ARG A 124 15.07 -17.47 2.05
CA ARG A 124 16.15 -16.58 1.66
C ARG A 124 15.68 -15.15 1.73
N PHE A 125 16.22 -14.37 2.64
CA PHE A 125 15.96 -12.95 2.78
C PHE A 125 16.84 -12.12 1.83
N GLU A 126 16.26 -11.12 1.20
CA GLU A 126 16.94 -10.19 0.29
C GLU A 126 17.29 -8.91 1.06
N GLU A 127 18.27 -9.01 1.94
CA GLU A 127 18.75 -7.98 2.88
C GLU A 127 18.86 -6.55 2.30
N PRO A 128 19.38 -6.35 1.05
CA PRO A 128 19.50 -5.01 0.49
C PRO A 128 18.15 -4.30 0.27
N TYR A 129 17.07 -5.06 0.21
CA TYR A 129 15.73 -4.52 -0.05
C TYR A 129 14.88 -4.38 1.22
N ILE A 130 15.34 -4.89 2.36
CA ILE A 130 14.63 -4.79 3.63
C ILE A 130 14.91 -3.43 4.26
N LEU A 131 13.86 -2.78 4.80
CA LEU A 131 14.02 -1.51 5.49
C LEU A 131 14.80 -1.71 6.79
N ARG A 132 15.94 -1.03 6.87
CA ARG A 132 16.67 -0.86 8.14
C ARG A 132 16.34 0.51 8.67
N ARG A 133 15.76 0.56 9.85
CA ARG A 133 15.45 1.84 10.49
C ARG A 133 16.53 2.22 11.51
N PRO A 134 16.80 3.53 11.67
CA PRO A 134 17.63 3.99 12.77
C PRO A 134 16.98 3.62 14.10
N THR A 135 17.75 3.06 15.02
CA THR A 135 17.32 2.57 16.34
C THR A 135 16.83 3.68 17.30
N ALA A 136 16.93 4.95 16.91
CA ALA A 136 16.66 6.09 17.81
C ALA A 136 15.20 6.59 17.83
N ALA A 137 14.33 6.11 16.93
CA ALA A 137 12.96 6.59 16.82
C ALA A 137 11.97 5.61 17.44
N SER A 138 11.21 6.05 18.45
CA SER A 138 10.19 5.24 19.10
C SER A 138 9.01 4.92 18.17
N PHE A 139 8.42 3.74 18.33
CA PHE A 139 7.20 3.33 17.63
C PHE A 139 6.06 4.34 17.90
N ARG A 140 5.36 4.72 16.84
CA ARG A 140 4.28 5.70 16.91
C ARG A 140 3.10 5.28 16.03
N PRO A 141 2.02 4.74 16.62
CA PRO A 141 0.84 4.36 15.87
C PRO A 141 -0.06 5.55 15.53
N PHE A 142 -0.63 5.54 14.32
CA PHE A 142 -1.69 6.46 13.89
C PHE A 142 -2.97 5.66 13.70
N TYR A 143 -4.08 6.17 14.24
CA TYR A 143 -5.35 5.45 14.26
C TYR A 143 -6.32 5.91 13.19
N GLN A 144 -6.02 7.00 12.49
CA GLN A 144 -6.92 7.59 11.50
C GLN A 144 -6.20 7.84 10.18
N LEU A 145 -6.91 7.57 9.08
CA LEU A 145 -6.54 7.96 7.73
C LEU A 145 -7.58 8.95 7.22
N ASP A 146 -7.14 9.92 6.42
CA ASP A 146 -8.06 10.81 5.73
C ASP A 146 -8.72 10.06 4.56
N THR A 147 -10.04 9.94 4.60
CA THR A 147 -10.83 9.25 3.58
C THR A 147 -11.41 10.19 2.52
N HIS A 148 -11.16 11.51 2.61
CA HIS A 148 -11.61 12.49 1.62
C HIS A 148 -10.70 12.47 0.37
N VAL A 149 -10.50 11.29 -0.19
CA VAL A 149 -9.63 11.05 -1.35
C VAL A 149 -10.44 10.38 -2.45
N ALA A 150 -10.25 10.86 -3.68
CA ALA A 150 -10.81 10.24 -4.88
C ALA A 150 -9.69 9.69 -5.79
N ILE A 151 -10.05 8.79 -6.70
CA ILE A 151 -9.20 8.34 -7.79
C ILE A 151 -9.87 8.71 -9.10
N LEU A 152 -9.15 9.40 -9.97
CA LEU A 152 -9.57 9.70 -11.34
C LEU A 152 -8.62 9.03 -12.32
N THR A 153 -9.14 8.06 -13.06
CA THR A 153 -8.42 7.42 -14.16
C THR A 153 -8.76 8.11 -15.47
N LEU A 154 -7.78 8.68 -16.14
CA LEU A 154 -7.97 9.26 -17.46
C LEU A 154 -8.06 8.17 -18.51
N PHE A 155 -8.94 8.36 -19.50
CA PHE A 155 -9.07 7.49 -20.66
C PHE A 155 -9.37 8.32 -21.92
N PRO A 156 -9.03 7.82 -23.12
CA PRO A 156 -9.40 8.49 -24.37
C PRO A 156 -10.91 8.67 -24.48
N GLY A 157 -11.36 9.91 -24.74
CA GLY A 157 -12.79 10.23 -24.77
C GLY A 157 -13.42 10.59 -23.43
N ILE A 158 -12.63 10.69 -22.36
CA ILE A 158 -13.13 11.23 -21.09
C ILE A 158 -13.72 12.63 -21.31
N ARG A 159 -14.89 12.88 -20.78
CA ARG A 159 -15.61 14.14 -20.92
C ARG A 159 -15.38 15.04 -19.71
N GLU A 160 -15.57 16.34 -19.94
CA GLU A 160 -15.41 17.36 -18.92
C GLU A 160 -16.29 17.12 -17.70
N GLU A 161 -17.53 16.69 -17.93
CA GLU A 161 -18.50 16.47 -16.83
C GLU A 161 -18.07 15.37 -15.86
N VAL A 162 -17.30 14.37 -16.32
CA VAL A 162 -16.75 13.32 -15.45
C VAL A 162 -15.72 13.90 -14.50
N VAL A 163 -14.83 14.76 -15.02
CA VAL A 163 -13.80 15.41 -14.19
C VAL A 163 -14.43 16.43 -13.26
N ALA A 164 -15.42 17.21 -13.75
CA ALA A 164 -16.18 18.16 -12.96
C ALA A 164 -16.93 17.49 -11.80
N ALA A 165 -17.53 16.31 -12.04
CA ALA A 165 -18.22 15.55 -10.98
C ALA A 165 -17.25 15.16 -9.86
N VAL A 166 -16.03 14.71 -10.19
CA VAL A 166 -14.99 14.41 -9.19
C VAL A 166 -14.49 15.68 -8.50
N ALA A 167 -14.27 16.76 -9.27
CA ALA A 167 -13.80 18.04 -8.74
C ALA A 167 -14.79 18.69 -7.75
N ASN A 168 -16.07 18.41 -7.90
CA ASN A 168 -17.14 18.95 -7.06
C ASN A 168 -17.54 18.03 -5.89
N ILE A 169 -16.80 16.96 -5.62
CA ILE A 169 -17.04 16.13 -4.43
C ILE A 169 -16.87 17.01 -3.17
N PRO A 170 -17.91 17.11 -2.32
CA PRO A 170 -17.83 17.91 -1.11
C PRO A 170 -16.72 17.42 -0.18
N GLY A 171 -15.89 18.34 0.31
CA GLY A 171 -14.84 18.02 1.27
C GLY A 171 -13.65 17.24 0.67
N LEU A 172 -13.53 17.12 -0.65
CA LEU A 172 -12.38 16.46 -1.29
C LEU A 172 -11.07 17.12 -0.85
N ARG A 173 -10.12 16.33 -0.37
CA ARG A 173 -8.79 16.78 0.11
C ARG A 173 -7.64 16.20 -0.69
N GLY A 174 -7.84 15.06 -1.33
CA GLY A 174 -6.83 14.41 -2.14
C GLY A 174 -7.39 13.79 -3.42
N LEU A 175 -6.62 13.84 -4.49
CA LEU A 175 -6.96 13.20 -5.76
C LEU A 175 -5.76 12.41 -6.29
N VAL A 176 -5.94 11.12 -6.49
CA VAL A 176 -4.99 10.29 -7.24
C VAL A 176 -5.37 10.35 -8.70
N LEU A 177 -4.58 11.08 -9.50
CA LEU A 177 -4.77 11.19 -10.94
C LEU A 177 -3.98 10.10 -11.67
N LYS A 178 -4.68 9.12 -12.25
CA LYS A 178 -4.05 8.04 -13.02
C LYS A 178 -3.97 8.45 -14.49
N THR A 179 -2.75 8.71 -14.95
CA THR A 179 -2.45 9.22 -16.28
C THR A 179 -1.82 8.17 -17.19
N TYR A 180 -1.64 8.50 -18.48
CA TYR A 180 -1.08 7.59 -19.47
C TYR A 180 0.43 7.45 -19.35
N GLY A 181 0.95 6.23 -19.57
CA GLY A 181 2.38 5.97 -19.69
C GLY A 181 3.22 6.63 -18.58
N ALA A 182 4.15 7.46 -18.95
CA ALA A 182 5.06 8.14 -18.04
C ALA A 182 4.47 9.42 -17.38
N GLY A 183 3.17 9.61 -17.38
CA GLY A 183 2.53 10.75 -16.74
C GLY A 183 1.85 11.73 -17.67
N ASN A 184 1.42 11.27 -18.87
CA ASN A 184 0.79 12.12 -19.88
C ASN A 184 -0.72 12.22 -19.67
N ALA A 185 -1.29 13.38 -20.08
CA ALA A 185 -2.73 13.66 -20.03
C ALA A 185 -3.23 14.14 -21.40
N PRO A 186 -4.57 14.11 -21.64
CA PRO A 186 -5.14 14.68 -22.87
C PRO A 186 -4.88 16.18 -22.98
N ARG A 187 -4.65 16.67 -24.20
CA ARG A 187 -4.50 18.12 -24.47
C ARG A 187 -5.87 18.81 -24.50
N LYS A 188 -6.50 18.90 -23.32
CA LYS A 188 -7.81 19.55 -23.15
C LYS A 188 -7.68 20.71 -22.17
N PRO A 189 -7.85 21.98 -22.60
CA PRO A 189 -7.69 23.15 -21.71
C PRO A 189 -8.52 23.03 -20.44
N TRP A 190 -9.79 22.63 -20.54
CA TRP A 190 -10.70 22.46 -19.41
C TRP A 190 -10.17 21.49 -18.35
N LEU A 191 -9.38 20.45 -18.73
CA LEU A 191 -8.81 19.51 -17.77
C LEU A 191 -7.81 20.21 -16.83
N TYR A 192 -6.89 20.98 -17.41
CA TYR A 192 -5.88 21.71 -16.64
C TYR A 192 -6.50 22.80 -15.79
N GLU A 193 -7.52 23.51 -16.31
CA GLU A 193 -8.27 24.52 -15.57
C GLU A 193 -8.93 23.93 -14.31
N GLN A 194 -9.60 22.78 -14.44
CA GLN A 194 -10.23 22.10 -13.31
C GLN A 194 -9.20 21.58 -12.30
N LEU A 195 -8.08 21.02 -12.74
CA LEU A 195 -7.02 20.57 -11.85
C LEU A 195 -6.37 21.75 -11.13
N THR A 196 -6.13 22.86 -11.82
CA THR A 196 -5.63 24.11 -11.22
C THR A 196 -6.59 24.63 -10.15
N ALA A 197 -7.88 24.69 -10.44
CA ALA A 197 -8.91 25.12 -9.50
C ALA A 197 -8.96 24.21 -8.26
N LEU A 198 -8.79 22.89 -8.42
CA LEU A 198 -8.67 21.95 -7.31
C LEU A 198 -7.46 22.22 -6.43
N CYS A 199 -6.28 22.41 -7.02
CA CYS A 199 -5.05 22.74 -6.30
C CYS A 199 -5.18 24.07 -5.55
N GLN A 200 -5.80 25.08 -6.16
CA GLN A 200 -6.05 26.39 -5.52
C GLN A 200 -7.00 26.28 -4.32
N ARG A 201 -7.92 25.32 -4.31
CA ARG A 201 -8.77 25.00 -3.16
C ARG A 201 -8.06 24.18 -2.08
N GLY A 202 -6.78 23.85 -2.26
CA GLY A 202 -5.98 23.07 -1.32
C GLY A 202 -6.09 21.56 -1.49
N VAL A 203 -6.70 21.06 -2.57
CA VAL A 203 -6.74 19.63 -2.86
C VAL A 203 -5.37 19.18 -3.35
N VAL A 204 -4.80 18.18 -2.69
CA VAL A 204 -3.52 17.59 -3.08
C VAL A 204 -3.75 16.60 -4.24
N ILE A 205 -3.20 16.89 -5.41
CA ILE A 205 -3.32 16.01 -6.58
C ILE A 205 -1.99 15.30 -6.82
N VAL A 206 -2.01 13.96 -6.86
CA VAL A 206 -0.82 13.15 -7.12
C VAL A 206 -0.99 12.40 -8.43
N ASN A 207 -0.07 12.67 -9.37
CA ASN A 207 -0.04 11.99 -10.66
C ASN A 207 0.61 10.61 -10.55
N THR A 208 -0.10 9.56 -10.96
CA THR A 208 0.40 8.18 -11.01
C THR A 208 0.18 7.60 -12.41
N SER A 209 1.03 6.66 -12.81
CA SER A 209 0.83 5.95 -14.08
C SER A 209 -0.28 4.91 -13.99
N GLN A 210 -0.99 4.68 -15.09
CA GLN A 210 -1.87 3.52 -15.27
C GLN A 210 -1.08 2.23 -15.52
N CYS A 211 0.17 2.34 -15.97
CA CYS A 211 1.03 1.18 -16.17
C CYS A 211 1.38 0.52 -14.85
N ALA A 212 1.42 -0.80 -14.82
CA ALA A 212 1.77 -1.57 -13.64
C ALA A 212 3.26 -1.39 -13.26
N THR A 213 4.12 -1.21 -14.25
CA THR A 213 5.56 -1.01 -14.10
C THR A 213 5.99 0.37 -14.59
N GLY A 214 7.17 0.81 -14.19
CA GLY A 214 7.73 2.11 -14.55
C GLY A 214 7.31 3.22 -13.61
N ALA A 215 7.76 4.42 -13.87
CA ALA A 215 7.54 5.61 -13.06
C ALA A 215 6.90 6.74 -13.86
N VAL A 216 6.26 7.66 -13.15
CA VAL A 216 5.87 8.95 -13.71
C VAL A 216 7.11 9.84 -13.80
N ASP A 217 7.37 10.39 -14.98
CA ASP A 217 8.45 11.34 -15.27
C ASP A 217 7.82 12.64 -15.80
N MET A 218 7.38 13.48 -14.85
CA MET A 218 6.78 14.77 -15.19
C MET A 218 7.88 15.75 -15.59
N GLY A 219 7.65 16.41 -16.72
CA GLY A 219 8.61 17.39 -17.29
C GLY A 219 9.22 16.92 -18.61
N ARG A 220 9.05 15.67 -18.99
CA ARG A 220 9.56 15.14 -20.25
C ARG A 220 8.71 15.52 -21.47
N TYR A 221 7.42 15.71 -21.28
CA TYR A 221 6.45 16.01 -22.35
C TYR A 221 5.65 17.27 -21.98
N GLU A 222 5.24 18.03 -23.01
CA GLU A 222 4.44 19.26 -22.84
C GLU A 222 3.20 19.03 -21.96
N THR A 223 2.49 17.92 -22.17
CA THR A 223 1.29 17.60 -21.40
C THR A 223 1.55 17.36 -19.92
N SER A 224 2.72 16.82 -19.58
CA SER A 224 3.13 16.63 -18.18
C SER A 224 3.66 17.93 -17.54
N LEU A 225 4.25 18.83 -18.33
CA LEU A 225 4.61 20.19 -17.86
C LEU A 225 3.37 20.97 -17.45
N ARG A 226 2.30 20.93 -18.24
CA ARG A 226 1.02 21.58 -17.88
C ARG A 226 0.41 21.04 -16.59
N LEU A 227 0.60 19.75 -16.27
CA LEU A 227 0.18 19.20 -14.99
C LEU A 227 0.99 19.79 -13.83
N ILE A 228 2.30 20.00 -14.02
CA ILE A 228 3.14 20.67 -13.01
C ILE A 228 2.68 22.12 -12.80
N GLU A 229 2.43 22.85 -13.88
CA GLU A 229 1.91 24.22 -13.84
C GLU A 229 0.56 24.31 -13.14
N ALA A 230 -0.30 23.29 -13.28
CA ALA A 230 -1.56 23.18 -12.56
C ALA A 230 -1.40 22.85 -11.06
N GLY A 231 -0.18 22.59 -10.58
CA GLY A 231 0.09 22.24 -9.18
C GLY A 231 0.02 20.74 -8.85
N VAL A 232 -0.05 19.88 -9.87
CA VAL A 232 -0.11 18.41 -9.68
C VAL A 232 1.27 17.88 -9.29
N LEU A 233 1.31 17.08 -8.23
CA LEU A 233 2.53 16.49 -7.71
C LEU A 233 2.91 15.20 -8.46
N ASN A 234 4.22 14.99 -8.63
CA ASN A 234 4.74 13.76 -9.21
C ASN A 234 4.71 12.61 -8.20
N GLY A 235 3.86 11.61 -8.46
CA GLY A 235 3.71 10.42 -7.64
C GLY A 235 4.73 9.31 -7.93
N ARG A 236 6.01 9.67 -8.17
CA ARG A 236 7.09 8.72 -8.45
C ARG A 236 6.92 7.42 -7.66
N THR A 237 7.19 6.29 -8.30
CA THR A 237 7.16 4.98 -7.65
C THR A 237 8.25 4.78 -6.60
N GLU A 238 9.21 5.68 -6.49
CA GLU A 238 10.29 5.64 -5.52
C GLU A 238 10.00 6.50 -4.29
N SER A 239 10.35 5.95 -3.14
CA SER A 239 10.11 6.42 -1.78
C SER A 239 10.83 7.73 -1.37
N LYS A 240 11.10 8.66 -2.27
CA LYS A 240 11.82 9.91 -1.99
C LYS A 240 10.94 11.16 -1.99
N ILE A 241 9.63 11.05 -1.85
CA ILE A 241 8.81 12.21 -1.57
C ILE A 241 8.42 12.21 -0.11
N THR A 242 9.27 12.76 0.71
CA THR A 242 8.89 13.31 1.99
C THR A 242 9.29 14.78 2.00
N PRO A 243 8.40 15.69 1.63
CA PRO A 243 8.48 17.02 2.20
C PRO A 243 8.00 16.89 3.65
N PRO A 244 8.69 17.50 4.62
CA PRO A 244 8.38 17.34 6.04
C PRO A 244 7.02 17.91 6.47
N SER A 245 6.24 18.48 5.57
CA SER A 245 4.99 19.19 5.90
C SER A 245 3.71 18.65 5.25
N VAL A 246 3.78 17.68 4.34
CA VAL A 246 2.57 17.11 3.71
C VAL A 246 2.59 15.60 3.86
N ARG A 247 2.00 15.11 4.93
CA ARG A 247 1.69 13.68 5.12
C ARG A 247 0.45 13.32 4.30
N VAL A 248 0.59 13.33 2.98
CA VAL A 248 -0.34 12.61 2.14
C VAL A 248 0.10 11.15 2.23
N PRO A 249 -0.76 10.22 2.67
CA PRO A 249 -0.45 8.81 2.48
C PRO A 249 -0.24 8.64 0.97
N VAL A 250 1.00 8.41 0.55
CA VAL A 250 1.29 8.03 -0.82
C VAL A 250 0.74 6.62 -0.95
N LEU A 251 -0.52 6.57 -1.29
CA LEU A 251 -1.23 5.36 -1.56
C LEU A 251 -0.49 4.62 -2.67
N SER A 252 -0.14 3.36 -2.44
CA SER A 252 0.29 2.46 -3.51
C SER A 252 -0.71 2.59 -4.67
N LYS A 253 -0.30 2.29 -5.90
CA LYS A 253 -1.12 2.46 -7.13
C LYS A 253 -2.58 1.98 -7.04
N HIS A 254 -3.00 1.38 -5.94
CA HIS A 254 -4.29 0.71 -5.77
C HIS A 254 -4.99 0.96 -4.42
N THR A 255 -4.59 1.95 -3.61
CA THR A 255 -5.21 2.10 -2.29
C THR A 255 -6.27 3.18 -2.28
N VAL A 256 -7.53 2.76 -2.28
CA VAL A 256 -8.68 3.55 -1.84
C VAL A 256 -9.17 2.97 -0.53
N SER A 257 -9.15 3.75 0.53
CA SER A 257 -9.79 3.37 1.78
C SER A 257 -11.31 3.43 1.60
N THR A 258 -11.99 2.30 1.58
CA THR A 258 -13.42 2.25 1.77
C THR A 258 -13.71 2.11 3.26
N ARG A 259 -14.59 2.98 3.76
CA ARG A 259 -15.11 2.97 5.12
C ARG A 259 -15.70 1.59 5.44
N ALA A 260 -15.20 0.92 6.44
CA ALA A 260 -15.92 -0.19 7.05
C ALA A 260 -17.13 0.38 7.76
N SER A 261 -18.30 0.33 7.13
CA SER A 261 -19.57 0.50 7.83
C SER A 261 -19.77 -0.76 8.69
N THR A 262 -20.01 -0.55 9.97
CA THR A 262 -20.56 -1.58 10.86
C THR A 262 -21.96 -1.96 10.37
N SER A 263 -22.05 -2.95 9.51
CA SER A 263 -23.26 -3.73 9.29
C SER A 263 -22.91 -5.19 9.57
N THR A 264 -23.57 -5.71 10.57
CA THR A 264 -23.65 -7.11 10.93
C THR A 264 -24.19 -7.94 9.76
N ALA A 265 -23.31 -8.41 8.89
CA ALA A 265 -23.55 -9.60 8.06
C ALA A 265 -22.28 -9.89 7.22
N GLY A 266 -21.63 -10.99 7.47
CA GLY A 266 -20.53 -11.48 6.62
C GLY A 266 -19.18 -11.40 7.33
N CYS A 267 -18.83 -12.46 8.02
CA CYS A 267 -17.61 -12.67 8.78
C CYS A 267 -16.35 -12.59 7.90
N SER A 268 -15.71 -11.42 7.78
CA SER A 268 -14.31 -11.35 7.43
C SER A 268 -13.49 -11.44 8.72
N CYS A 269 -13.26 -12.67 9.19
CA CYS A 269 -12.43 -12.90 10.37
C CYS A 269 -10.98 -12.53 10.05
N THR A 270 -10.55 -11.34 10.40
CA THR A 270 -9.14 -11.03 10.55
C THR A 270 -8.70 -11.52 11.93
N LYS A 271 -7.78 -12.48 11.97
CA LYS A 271 -7.17 -12.96 13.21
C LYS A 271 -5.73 -12.44 13.26
N ILE A 272 -5.36 -11.91 14.42
CA ILE A 272 -3.99 -11.47 14.71
C ILE A 272 -3.35 -12.50 15.62
N LEU A 273 -2.22 -13.05 15.18
CA LEU A 273 -1.36 -13.89 15.97
C LEU A 273 -0.18 -13.06 16.48
N CYS A 274 0.04 -13.07 17.78
CA CYS A 274 1.15 -12.37 18.40
C CYS A 274 2.21 -13.41 18.79
N LEU A 275 3.46 -13.15 18.41
CA LEU A 275 4.58 -14.05 18.69
C LEU A 275 5.33 -13.55 19.91
N ARG A 276 5.42 -14.37 20.96
CA ARG A 276 6.16 -14.04 22.19
C ARG A 276 7.66 -14.30 22.01
N PRO A 277 8.51 -13.62 22.79
CA PRO A 277 9.92 -13.95 22.91
C PRO A 277 10.08 -15.41 23.37
N SER A 278 11.04 -16.11 22.80
CA SER A 278 11.45 -17.46 23.22
C SER A 278 12.33 -17.36 24.46
#